data_0991561a5e8edab54755f9904f5d1cab
#
_entry.id   0991561a5e8edab54755f9904f5d1cab
#
_cell.length_a   1.000
_cell.length_b   1.000
_cell.length_c   1.000
_cell.angle_alpha   90.00
_cell.angle_beta   90.00
_cell.angle_gamma   90.00
#
_symmetry.space_group_name_H-M   'P 1'
#
loop_
_entity.id
_entity.type
_entity.pdbx_description
1 polymer ?
#
loop_
_entity_poly.entity_id
_entity_poly.type
_entity_poly.pdbx_seq_one_letter_code
_entity_poly.pdbx_strand_id
1 'polypeptide(L)'
;VEVDPDVAVDIARSVGNDAVELHEQLTGLQRDWDNLSRGWSGAAAAAYSPLWADWLEGATTLVESLEELSGKVAAAAVRYAEQDQSAAVPIDSAALDMGI
;
A
#
# COMPACT_ATOMS: atom_id res chain seq x y z
N VAL A 1 -24.20 -4.15 -0.96
CA VAL A 1 -23.16 -4.30 0.06
C VAL A 1 -22.72 -2.91 0.53
N GLU A 2 -22.96 -2.64 1.78
CA GLU A 2 -22.48 -1.39 2.39
C GLU A 2 -21.01 -1.54 2.78
N VAL A 3 -20.19 -0.59 2.33
CA VAL A 3 -18.80 -0.48 2.76
C VAL A 3 -18.74 0.61 3.82
N ASP A 4 -18.27 0.27 5.01
CA ASP A 4 -18.01 1.26 6.04
C ASP A 4 -16.71 2.01 5.69
N PRO A 5 -16.78 3.33 5.39
CA PRO A 5 -15.59 4.09 5.02
C PRO A 5 -14.52 4.10 6.12
N ASP A 6 -14.92 4.10 7.38
CA ASP A 6 -13.98 4.11 8.51
C ASP A 6 -13.19 2.81 8.57
N VAL A 7 -13.85 1.67 8.33
CA VAL A 7 -13.20 0.36 8.26
C VAL A 7 -12.24 0.31 7.08
N ALA A 8 -12.67 0.83 5.92
CA ALA A 8 -11.82 0.86 4.72
C ALA A 8 -10.57 1.72 4.93
N VAL A 9 -10.70 2.88 5.58
CA VAL A 9 -9.56 3.74 5.92
C VAL A 9 -8.61 3.04 6.90
N ASP A 10 -9.16 2.37 7.91
CA ASP A 10 -8.36 1.63 8.89
C ASP A 10 -7.58 0.49 8.23
N ILE A 11 -8.22 -0.25 7.33
CA ILE A 11 -7.55 -1.31 6.56
C ILE A 11 -6.45 -0.72 5.68
N ALA A 12 -6.73 0.36 4.97
CA ALA A 12 -5.75 1.03 4.12
C ALA A 12 -4.55 1.52 4.93
N ARG A 13 -4.79 2.09 6.09
CA ARG A 13 -3.72 2.54 6.99
C ARG A 13 -2.87 1.37 7.48
N SER A 14 -3.51 0.27 7.85
CA SER A 14 -2.82 -0.96 8.28
C SER A 14 -1.95 -1.53 7.17
N VAL A 15 -2.47 -1.61 5.95
CA VAL A 15 -1.71 -2.06 4.77
C VAL A 15 -0.54 -1.12 4.49
N GLY A 16 -0.75 0.19 4.58
CA GLY A 16 0.30 1.19 4.40
C GLY A 16 1.41 1.06 5.44
N ASN A 17 1.06 0.84 6.69
CA ASN A 17 2.04 0.64 7.77
C ASN A 17 2.82 -0.65 7.55
N ASP A 18 2.16 -1.73 7.14
CA ASP A 18 2.80 -3.00 6.82
C ASP A 18 3.75 -2.85 5.62
N ALA A 19 3.37 -2.08 4.61
CA ALA A 19 4.21 -1.81 3.45
C ALA A 19 5.47 -1.05 3.83
N VAL A 20 5.38 -0.04 4.71
CA VAL A 20 6.52 0.70 5.24
C VAL A 20 7.45 -0.22 6.02
N GLU A 21 6.90 -1.08 6.88
CA GLU A 21 7.66 -2.05 7.64
C GLU A 21 8.39 -3.05 6.72
N LEU A 22 7.71 -3.55 5.70
CA LEU A 22 8.30 -4.42 4.68
C LEU A 22 9.43 -3.72 3.92
N HIS A 23 9.26 -2.44 3.61
CA HIS A 23 10.30 -1.64 2.97
C HIS A 23 11.56 -1.56 3.85
N GLU A 24 11.39 -1.31 5.15
CA GLU A 24 12.49 -1.28 6.11
C GLU A 24 13.19 -2.63 6.23
N GLN A 25 12.41 -3.72 6.29
CA GLN A 25 12.93 -5.09 6.33
C GLN A 25 13.71 -5.42 5.06
N LEU A 26 13.21 -4.98 3.92
CA LEU A 26 13.87 -5.19 2.63
C LEU A 26 15.20 -4.46 2.57
N THR A 27 15.27 -3.24 3.07
CA THR A 27 16.51 -2.47 3.20
C THR A 27 17.51 -3.19 4.12
N GLY A 28 17.04 -3.74 5.23
CA GLY A 28 17.86 -4.55 6.14
C GLY A 28 18.41 -5.80 5.48
N LEU A 29 17.57 -6.52 4.72
CA LEU A 29 17.98 -7.71 3.97
C LEU A 29 19.03 -7.37 2.90
N GLN A 30 18.89 -6.24 2.23
CA GLN A 30 19.87 -5.78 1.25
C GLN A 30 21.22 -5.54 1.90
N ARG A 31 21.23 -4.93 3.07
CA ARG A 31 22.46 -4.70 3.85
C ARG A 31 23.08 -6.02 4.29
N ASP A 32 22.27 -6.95 4.76
CA ASP A 32 22.74 -8.27 5.19
C ASP A 32 23.33 -9.04 4.01
N TRP A 33 22.69 -8.96 2.84
CA TRP A 33 23.21 -9.56 1.62
C TRP A 33 24.54 -8.96 1.22
N ASP A 34 24.68 -7.63 1.25
CA ASP A 34 25.92 -6.96 0.91
C ASP A 34 27.06 -7.40 1.83
N ASN A 35 26.78 -7.54 3.13
CA ASN A 35 27.75 -8.01 4.10
C ASN A 35 28.16 -9.46 3.87
N LEU A 36 27.18 -10.32 3.61
CA LEU A 36 27.42 -11.74 3.35
C LEU A 36 28.19 -11.96 2.05
N SER A 37 27.78 -11.28 0.98
CA SER A 37 28.35 -11.47 -0.35
C SER A 37 29.76 -10.90 -0.50
N ARG A 38 30.19 -10.03 0.36
CA ARG A 38 31.59 -9.54 0.38
C ARG A 38 32.60 -10.66 0.62
N GLY A 39 32.21 -11.68 1.35
CA GLY A 39 33.05 -12.84 1.61
C GLY A 39 33.05 -13.86 0.49
N TRP A 40 32.23 -13.68 -0.54
CA TRP A 40 32.10 -14.62 -1.65
C TRP A 40 33.08 -14.26 -2.77
N SER A 41 33.72 -15.29 -3.31
CA SER A 41 34.63 -15.13 -4.46
C SER A 41 33.93 -15.58 -5.75
N GLY A 42 34.36 -14.98 -6.84
CA GLY A 42 34.09 -15.23 -8.24
C GLY A 42 32.84 -16.01 -8.61
N ALA A 43 32.92 -17.35 -8.57
CA ALA A 43 31.85 -18.19 -9.06
C ALA A 43 30.56 -18.12 -8.25
N ALA A 44 30.65 -18.04 -6.92
CA ALA A 44 29.48 -17.92 -6.04
C ALA A 44 28.80 -16.56 -6.25
N ALA A 45 29.57 -15.48 -6.30
CA ALA A 45 29.03 -14.15 -6.52
C ALA A 45 28.35 -14.06 -7.90
N ALA A 46 28.99 -14.63 -8.95
CA ALA A 46 28.42 -14.64 -10.29
C ALA A 46 27.13 -15.45 -10.39
N ALA A 47 27.03 -16.53 -9.61
CA ALA A 47 25.84 -17.40 -9.64
C ALA A 47 24.66 -16.78 -8.88
N TYR A 48 24.89 -16.17 -7.72
CA TYR A 48 23.81 -15.74 -6.83
C TYR A 48 23.45 -14.26 -6.93
N SER A 49 24.38 -13.39 -7.32
CA SER A 49 24.09 -11.96 -7.41
C SER A 49 22.97 -11.60 -8.40
N PRO A 50 22.90 -12.19 -9.60
CA PRO A 50 21.78 -11.94 -10.50
C PRO A 50 20.45 -12.40 -9.94
N LEU A 51 20.41 -13.54 -9.26
CA LEU A 51 19.20 -14.08 -8.63
C LEU A 51 18.72 -13.16 -7.51
N TRP A 52 19.65 -12.66 -6.70
CA TRP A 52 19.32 -11.69 -5.66
C TRP A 52 18.79 -10.39 -6.25
N ALA A 53 19.43 -9.88 -7.29
CA ALA A 53 19.01 -8.64 -7.95
C ALA A 53 17.58 -8.76 -8.51
N ASP A 54 17.27 -9.87 -9.16
CA ASP A 54 15.93 -10.14 -9.70
C ASP A 54 14.90 -10.25 -8.58
N TRP A 55 15.23 -10.96 -7.51
CA TRP A 55 14.36 -11.08 -6.35
C TRP A 55 14.11 -9.72 -5.69
N LEU A 56 15.16 -8.95 -5.48
CA LEU A 56 15.09 -7.63 -4.85
C LEU A 56 14.23 -6.68 -5.67
N GLU A 57 14.38 -6.68 -6.99
CA GLU A 57 13.57 -5.89 -7.90
C GLU A 57 12.08 -6.25 -7.77
N GLY A 58 11.75 -7.53 -7.78
CA GLY A 58 10.39 -8.02 -7.62
C GLY A 58 9.81 -7.65 -6.25
N ALA A 59 10.58 -7.82 -5.20
CA ALA A 59 10.16 -7.49 -3.83
C ALA A 59 9.94 -5.99 -3.65
N THR A 60 10.83 -5.16 -4.20
CA THR A 60 10.71 -3.70 -4.17
C THR A 60 9.45 -3.25 -4.92
N THR A 61 9.21 -3.79 -6.10
CA THR A 61 8.01 -3.51 -6.89
C THR A 61 6.75 -3.88 -6.12
N LEU A 62 6.75 -5.03 -5.45
CA LEU A 62 5.62 -5.47 -4.63
C LEU A 62 5.34 -4.49 -3.50
N VAL A 63 6.37 -4.08 -2.76
CA VAL A 63 6.22 -3.12 -1.64
C VAL A 63 5.70 -1.78 -2.15
N GLU A 64 6.23 -1.28 -3.25
CA GLU A 64 5.76 -0.04 -3.87
C GLU A 64 4.30 -0.15 -4.31
N SER A 65 3.91 -1.30 -4.85
CA SER A 65 2.53 -1.56 -5.25
C SER A 65 1.59 -1.59 -4.06
N LEU A 66 2.02 -2.14 -2.93
CA LEU A 66 1.24 -2.13 -1.69
C LEU A 66 1.07 -0.71 -1.13
N GLU A 67 2.10 0.10 -1.16
CA GLU A 67 2.04 1.50 -0.74
C GLU A 67 1.06 2.29 -1.63
N GLU A 68 1.13 2.10 -2.93
CA GLU A 68 0.24 2.73 -3.90
C GLU A 68 -1.19 2.27 -3.72
N LEU A 69 -1.41 0.97 -3.55
CA LEU A 69 -2.75 0.40 -3.30
C LEU A 69 -3.35 0.97 -2.03
N SER A 70 -2.57 1.02 -0.95
CA SER A 70 -3.00 1.61 0.32
C SER A 70 -3.46 3.05 0.14
N GLY A 71 -2.69 3.86 -0.58
CA GLY A 71 -3.06 5.24 -0.87
C GLY A 71 -4.34 5.36 -1.70
N LYS A 72 -4.49 4.51 -2.71
CA LYS A 72 -5.68 4.47 -3.56
C LYS A 72 -6.92 4.04 -2.79
N VAL A 73 -6.81 3.03 -1.95
CA VAL A 73 -7.94 2.56 -1.11
C VAL A 73 -8.34 3.64 -0.12
N ALA A 74 -7.38 4.29 0.54
CA ALA A 74 -7.66 5.40 1.45
C ALA A 74 -8.37 6.55 0.74
N ALA A 75 -7.89 6.96 -0.44
CA ALA A 75 -8.50 8.00 -1.24
C ALA A 75 -9.91 7.63 -1.71
N ALA A 76 -10.12 6.37 -2.11
CA ALA A 76 -11.43 5.87 -2.50
C ALA A 76 -12.40 5.87 -1.33
N ALA A 77 -11.96 5.48 -0.15
CA ALA A 77 -12.79 5.49 1.06
C ALA A 77 -13.21 6.91 1.46
N VAL A 78 -12.30 7.88 1.37
CA VAL A 78 -12.61 9.28 1.65
C VAL A 78 -13.64 9.80 0.64
N ARG A 79 -13.46 9.52 -0.65
CA ARG A 79 -14.41 9.92 -1.69
C ARG A 79 -15.78 9.27 -1.49
N TYR A 80 -15.80 8.00 -1.11
CA TYR A 80 -17.04 7.30 -0.83
C TYR A 80 -17.80 7.98 0.33
N ALA A 81 -17.10 8.32 1.41
CA ALA A 81 -17.70 9.03 2.55
C ALA A 81 -18.22 10.41 2.13
N GLU A 82 -17.49 11.16 1.32
CA GLU A 82 -17.91 12.46 0.81
C GLU A 82 -19.15 12.34 -0.08
N GLN A 83 -19.18 11.34 -0.96
CA GLN A 83 -20.33 11.08 -1.83
C GLN A 83 -21.58 10.70 -1.02
N ASP A 84 -21.41 9.88 0.01
CA ASP A 84 -22.48 9.47 0.88
C ASP A 84 -23.08 10.68 1.61
N GLN A 85 -22.26 11.56 2.15
CA GLN A 85 -22.70 12.79 2.79
C GLN A 85 -23.34 13.75 1.78
N SER A 86 -22.78 13.88 0.61
CA SER A 86 -23.31 14.75 -0.45
C SER A 86 -24.65 14.24 -0.99
N ALA A 87 -24.85 12.93 -1.03
CA ALA A 87 -26.11 12.33 -1.45
C ALA A 87 -27.21 12.57 -0.41
N ALA A 88 -26.89 12.48 0.86
CA ALA A 88 -27.86 12.70 1.93
C ALA A 88 -28.35 14.16 1.99
N VAL A 89 -27.43 15.12 1.91
CA VAL A 89 -27.76 16.56 2.00
C VAL A 89 -28.68 17.01 0.85
N PRO A 90 -28.40 16.72 -0.43
CA PRO A 90 -29.30 17.10 -1.50
C PRO A 90 -30.71 16.50 -1.40
N ILE A 91 -30.83 15.27 -0.92
CA ILE A 91 -32.13 14.64 -0.72
C ILE A 91 -32.94 15.39 0.35
N ASP A 92 -32.32 15.72 1.46
CA ASP A 92 -32.95 16.48 2.54
C ASP A 92 -33.35 17.88 2.07
N SER A 93 -32.47 18.56 1.34
CA SER A 93 -32.74 19.89 0.77
C SER A 93 -33.88 19.85 -0.22
N ALA A 94 -33.94 18.85 -1.10
CA ALA A 94 -35.01 18.67 -2.08
C ALA A 94 -36.34 18.40 -1.38
N ALA A 95 -36.35 17.59 -0.34
CA ALA A 95 -37.54 17.31 0.46
C ALA A 95 -38.08 18.59 1.15
N LEU A 96 -37.20 19.41 1.68
CA LEU A 96 -37.57 20.69 2.27
C LEU A 96 -38.10 21.68 1.25
N ASP A 97 -37.48 21.78 0.08
CA ASP A 97 -37.93 22.65 -1.01
C ASP A 97 -39.30 22.24 -1.56
N MET A 98 -39.61 20.97 -1.50
CA MET A 98 -40.91 20.43 -1.91
C MET A 98 -41.99 20.60 -0.85
N GLY A 99 -41.67 21.07 0.33
CA GLY A 99 -42.61 21.20 1.42
C GLY A 99 -42.98 19.89 2.09
N ILE A 100 -42.16 18.91 1.95
CA ILE A 100 -42.37 17.56 2.50
C ILE A 100 -41.83 17.46 3.90
#